data_188e62803e4d6549c07d110e67af9bc3
#
_entry.id   188e62803e4d6549c07d110e67af9bc3
#
_cell.length_a   1.000
_cell.length_b   1.000
_cell.length_c   1.000
_cell.angle_alpha   90.00
_cell.angle_beta   90.00
_cell.angle_gamma   90.00
#
_symmetry.space_group_name_H-M   'P 1'
#
loop_
_entity.id
_entity.type
_entity.pdbx_description
1 polymer ?
#
loop_
_entity_poly.entity_id
_entity_poly.type
_entity_poly.pdbx_seq_one_letter_code
_entity_poly.pdbx_strand_id
1 'polypeptide(L)'
;MAVYRWRSKRLREAAQAALLGAGSLAHVLKLMPRLDAAVLRGNQWNAVWVGDTALSAELEHLLFPAGASTQRLGRVAAWNLPRFVSSQLAAVDLVVCALPRAWPPVWRPRGPAAFSCPVFVNLTLDIQLPLDSLLRGRSRRGLRNGYNRSRREGYRWRVTTEERDLERFHRDMYLPHVTRRHGPRAIVTTMEDYRRNWTARGGSLLLLEQDGHAVAGLSVRIEGSACVLGEEGILGTVEAAGYSQSTQVGLKCAAIEFAQSRGLTRLVMGRSLARLADPVLANKLRWGAAVCPSGRSLHPEWTFVMSRVGCPLSEHLNRQGLLTFFDNQPCVVALGSPAEELRRAAETIGRILIAEPGHQNRIESIRPTRDSRR
;
A
#
# COMPACT_ATOMS: atom_id res chain seq x y z
N MET A 1 11.23 -7.56 8.94
CA MET A 1 10.45 -8.72 8.45
C MET A 1 10.39 -9.90 9.44
N ALA A 2 11.43 -10.23 10.22
CA ALA A 2 11.39 -11.33 11.20
C ALA A 2 10.36 -11.13 12.33
N VAL A 3 10.21 -9.92 12.86
CA VAL A 3 9.23 -9.60 13.91
C VAL A 3 7.78 -9.72 13.39
N TYR A 4 7.53 -9.36 12.14
CA TYR A 4 6.23 -9.50 11.48
C TYR A 4 5.84 -10.97 11.26
N ARG A 5 6.80 -11.88 11.02
CA ARG A 5 6.57 -13.33 10.89
C ARG A 5 6.20 -13.99 12.21
N TRP A 6 6.79 -13.57 13.32
CA TRP A 6 6.57 -14.24 14.60
C TRP A 6 5.19 -13.92 15.20
N ARG A 7 4.76 -12.66 15.18
CA ARG A 7 3.42 -12.26 15.64
C ARG A 7 2.31 -12.77 14.70
N SER A 8 2.55 -12.82 13.38
CA SER A 8 1.61 -13.41 12.44
C SER A 8 1.43 -14.92 12.59
N LYS A 9 2.37 -15.65 13.18
CA LYS A 9 2.23 -17.08 13.46
C LYS A 9 1.22 -17.34 14.58
N ARG A 10 1.32 -16.63 15.72
CA ARG A 10 0.33 -16.74 16.81
C ARG A 10 -1.08 -16.28 16.40
N LEU A 11 -1.19 -15.24 15.60
CA LEU A 11 -2.46 -14.80 15.03
C LEU A 11 -3.06 -15.82 14.06
N ARG A 12 -2.21 -16.49 13.26
CA ARG A 12 -2.65 -17.59 12.39
C ARG A 12 -3.14 -18.80 13.19
N GLU A 13 -2.41 -19.17 14.21
CA GLU A 13 -2.77 -20.28 15.10
C GLU A 13 -4.08 -20.00 15.86
N ALA A 14 -4.27 -18.76 16.35
CA ALA A 14 -5.52 -18.33 16.99
C ALA A 14 -6.70 -18.28 16.01
N ALA A 15 -6.51 -17.77 14.80
CA ALA A 15 -7.53 -17.74 13.76
C ALA A 15 -7.88 -19.15 13.25
N GLN A 16 -6.91 -20.03 13.13
CA GLN A 16 -7.10 -21.42 12.75
C GLN A 16 -7.82 -22.23 13.84
N ALA A 17 -7.47 -22.02 15.11
CA ALA A 17 -8.15 -22.64 16.24
C ALA A 17 -9.62 -22.16 16.36
N ALA A 18 -9.89 -20.88 16.09
CA ALA A 18 -11.25 -20.33 16.07
C ALA A 18 -12.09 -20.85 14.89
N LEU A 19 -11.49 -21.08 13.72
CA LEU A 19 -12.14 -21.62 12.52
C LEU A 19 -12.41 -23.13 12.63
N LEU A 20 -11.58 -23.88 13.36
CA LEU A 20 -11.71 -25.33 13.47
C LEU A 20 -12.63 -25.79 14.61
N GLY A 21 -13.23 -24.84 15.37
CA GLY A 21 -14.14 -25.20 16.48
C GLY A 21 -13.49 -26.07 17.59
N ALA A 22 -12.17 -26.25 17.51
CA ALA A 22 -11.41 -27.15 18.39
C ALA A 22 -10.79 -26.33 19.54
N GLY A 23 -11.52 -26.19 20.60
CA GLY A 23 -10.97 -25.67 21.86
C GLY A 23 -11.99 -24.96 22.72
N SER A 24 -11.85 -25.05 24.05
CA SER A 24 -12.69 -24.26 24.95
C SER A 24 -12.45 -22.76 24.65
N LEU A 25 -13.49 -21.95 24.81
CA LEU A 25 -13.45 -20.49 24.69
C LEU A 25 -12.24 -19.89 25.46
N ALA A 26 -11.93 -20.48 26.62
CA ALA A 26 -10.78 -20.11 27.45
C ALA A 26 -9.42 -20.33 26.73
N HIS A 27 -9.29 -21.38 25.93
CA HIS A 27 -8.05 -21.62 25.16
C HIS A 27 -7.89 -20.61 24.02
N VAL A 28 -8.97 -20.31 23.29
CA VAL A 28 -9.00 -19.28 22.25
C VAL A 28 -8.68 -17.91 22.85
N LEU A 29 -9.23 -17.57 23.99
CA LEU A 29 -8.97 -16.32 24.70
C LEU A 29 -7.51 -16.18 25.16
N LYS A 30 -6.84 -17.28 25.58
CA LYS A 30 -5.42 -17.28 25.94
C LYS A 30 -4.48 -17.09 24.75
N LEU A 31 -4.89 -17.54 23.57
CA LEU A 31 -4.13 -17.36 22.32
C LEU A 31 -4.32 -15.97 21.70
N MET A 32 -5.34 -15.23 22.16
CA MET A 32 -5.62 -13.89 21.63
C MET A 32 -4.53 -12.90 22.02
N PRO A 33 -4.03 -12.13 21.03
CA PRO A 33 -2.98 -11.17 21.29
C PRO A 33 -3.48 -10.04 22.20
N ARG A 34 -2.61 -9.60 23.09
CA ARG A 34 -2.76 -8.29 23.72
C ARG A 34 -2.23 -7.25 22.72
N LEU A 35 -3.07 -6.28 22.42
CA LEU A 35 -2.76 -5.19 21.51
C LEU A 35 -2.12 -4.05 22.28
N ASP A 36 -1.01 -3.50 21.78
CA ASP A 36 -0.43 -2.31 22.37
C ASP A 36 -1.35 -1.10 22.13
N ALA A 37 -1.47 -0.21 23.12
CA ALA A 37 -2.26 1.01 23.01
C ALA A 37 -1.46 2.23 23.40
N ALA A 38 -1.61 3.33 22.65
CA ALA A 38 -0.98 4.62 22.89
C ALA A 38 -1.88 5.78 22.49
N VAL A 39 -1.76 6.90 23.19
CA VAL A 39 -2.33 8.18 22.79
C VAL A 39 -1.32 8.90 21.93
N LEU A 40 -1.76 9.39 20.78
CA LEU A 40 -1.04 10.30 19.89
C LEU A 40 -1.66 11.69 20.04
N ARG A 41 -0.87 12.65 20.48
CA ARG A 41 -1.33 14.03 20.70
C ARG A 41 -0.65 14.97 19.71
N GLY A 42 -1.45 15.60 18.87
CA GLY A 42 -1.04 16.66 17.97
C GLY A 42 -1.60 18.00 18.41
N ASN A 43 -1.30 19.05 17.64
CA ASN A 43 -1.73 20.42 17.96
C ASN A 43 -3.24 20.65 17.74
N GLN A 44 -3.89 19.88 16.89
CA GLN A 44 -5.27 20.10 16.45
C GLN A 44 -6.24 19.02 16.92
N TRP A 45 -5.77 17.79 17.07
CA TRP A 45 -6.57 16.64 17.50
C TRP A 45 -5.72 15.61 18.24
N ASN A 46 -6.42 14.72 18.94
CA ASN A 46 -5.82 13.60 19.64
C ASN A 46 -6.39 12.28 19.10
N ALA A 47 -5.55 11.26 19.00
CA ALA A 47 -5.94 9.93 18.57
C ALA A 47 -5.44 8.87 19.55
N VAL A 48 -6.17 7.77 19.67
CA VAL A 48 -5.70 6.56 20.32
C VAL A 48 -5.37 5.53 19.25
N TRP A 49 -4.17 5.00 19.31
CA TRP A 49 -3.73 3.87 18.52
C TRP A 49 -3.88 2.57 19.31
N VAL A 50 -4.39 1.52 18.65
CA VAL A 50 -4.44 0.16 19.21
C VAL A 50 -3.98 -0.82 18.13
N GLY A 51 -2.89 -1.54 18.38
CA GLY A 51 -2.42 -2.51 17.38
C GLY A 51 -0.96 -2.86 17.49
N ASP A 52 -0.37 -3.28 16.37
CA ASP A 52 1.06 -3.57 16.29
C ASP A 52 1.85 -2.27 16.11
N THR A 53 2.83 -2.04 16.99
CA THR A 53 3.70 -0.86 16.95
C THR A 53 4.45 -0.66 15.62
N ALA A 54 4.67 -1.73 14.85
CA ALA A 54 5.29 -1.63 13.52
C ALA A 54 4.46 -0.80 12.51
N LEU A 55 3.15 -0.62 12.74
CA LEU A 55 2.26 0.16 11.88
C LEU A 55 1.93 1.54 12.47
N SER A 56 2.33 1.81 13.72
CA SER A 56 2.04 3.09 14.36
C SER A 56 2.74 4.27 13.68
N ALA A 57 3.95 4.08 13.19
CA ALA A 57 4.71 5.13 12.51
C ALA A 57 4.05 5.59 11.20
N GLU A 58 3.46 4.68 10.43
CA GLU A 58 2.72 5.03 9.21
C GLU A 58 1.43 5.80 9.54
N LEU A 59 0.75 5.39 10.60
CA LEU A 59 -0.44 6.09 11.07
C LEU A 59 -0.08 7.46 11.65
N GLU A 60 0.98 7.56 12.44
CA GLU A 60 1.46 8.83 12.98
C GLU A 60 1.76 9.82 11.87
N HIS A 61 2.46 9.40 10.83
CA HIS A 61 2.73 10.23 9.66
C HIS A 61 1.46 10.61 8.89
N LEU A 62 0.48 9.69 8.81
CA LEU A 62 -0.82 9.97 8.20
C LEU A 62 -1.60 11.04 8.96
N LEU A 63 -1.70 10.91 10.28
CA LEU A 63 -2.53 11.76 11.12
C LEU A 63 -1.82 13.05 11.56
N PHE A 64 -0.52 13.00 11.77
CA PHE A 64 0.28 14.07 12.36
C PHE A 64 1.53 14.36 11.54
N PRO A 65 1.40 14.92 10.33
CA PRO A 65 2.55 15.19 9.47
C PRO A 65 3.60 16.13 10.09
N ALA A 66 3.19 16.98 11.03
CA ALA A 66 4.09 17.83 11.81
C ALA A 66 4.67 17.14 13.07
N GLY A 67 4.37 15.84 13.25
CA GLY A 67 4.76 15.06 14.42
C GLY A 67 3.70 15.07 15.53
N ALA A 68 3.78 14.07 16.41
CA ALA A 68 2.94 13.92 17.58
C ALA A 68 3.76 13.53 18.81
N SER A 69 3.27 13.88 19.99
CA SER A 69 3.75 13.24 21.22
C SER A 69 3.02 11.94 21.44
N THR A 70 3.76 10.91 21.85
CA THR A 70 3.21 9.55 22.05
C THR A 70 3.26 9.19 23.52
N GLN A 71 2.10 8.86 24.08
CA GLN A 71 1.98 8.35 25.46
C GLN A 71 1.43 6.93 25.45
N ARG A 72 2.20 5.99 25.98
CA ARG A 72 1.79 4.59 26.06
C ARG A 72 0.69 4.40 27.12
N LEU A 73 -0.40 3.75 26.74
CA LEU A 73 -1.50 3.38 27.63
C LEU A 73 -1.37 1.94 28.20
N GLY A 74 -0.49 1.12 27.62
CA GLY A 74 -0.34 -0.28 28.01
C GLY A 74 -0.87 -1.24 26.96
N ARG A 75 -1.45 -2.37 27.41
CA ARG A 75 -1.95 -3.42 26.53
C ARG A 75 -3.44 -3.70 26.73
N VAL A 76 -4.17 -3.75 25.65
CA VAL A 76 -5.60 -4.06 25.62
C VAL A 76 -5.80 -5.49 25.17
N ALA A 77 -6.59 -6.23 25.94
CA ALA A 77 -7.00 -7.58 25.54
C ALA A 77 -8.00 -7.48 24.36
N ALA A 78 -7.81 -8.33 23.37
CA ALA A 78 -8.59 -8.29 22.14
C ALA A 78 -10.11 -8.33 22.34
N TRP A 79 -10.59 -9.14 23.29
CA TRP A 79 -12.02 -9.23 23.60
C TRP A 79 -12.59 -8.00 24.31
N ASN A 80 -11.72 -7.17 24.90
CA ASN A 80 -12.14 -5.94 25.59
C ASN A 80 -12.03 -4.70 24.66
N LEU A 81 -11.59 -4.90 23.41
CA LEU A 81 -11.36 -3.82 22.47
C LEU A 81 -12.59 -2.93 22.25
N PRO A 82 -13.82 -3.44 22.05
CA PRO A 82 -14.99 -2.58 21.85
C PRO A 82 -15.26 -1.66 23.06
N ARG A 83 -15.15 -2.19 24.28
CA ARG A 83 -15.33 -1.38 25.52
C ARG A 83 -14.23 -0.35 25.67
N PHE A 84 -12.98 -0.74 25.42
CA PHE A 84 -11.85 0.16 25.47
C PHE A 84 -12.03 1.31 24.47
N VAL A 85 -12.37 1.02 23.21
CA VAL A 85 -12.62 2.05 22.19
C VAL A 85 -13.74 3.00 22.63
N SER A 86 -14.87 2.48 23.11
CA SER A 86 -15.98 3.33 23.58
C SER A 86 -15.55 4.23 24.73
N SER A 87 -14.71 3.75 25.66
CA SER A 87 -14.22 4.58 26.78
C SER A 87 -13.25 5.68 26.31
N GLN A 88 -12.46 5.43 25.28
CA GLN A 88 -11.50 6.41 24.76
C GLN A 88 -12.18 7.49 23.91
N LEU A 89 -13.23 7.16 23.16
CA LEU A 89 -13.93 8.11 22.29
C LEU A 89 -14.53 9.32 23.04
N ALA A 90 -14.73 9.22 24.35
CA ALA A 90 -15.13 10.36 25.19
C ALA A 90 -14.01 11.39 25.37
N ALA A 91 -12.75 10.99 25.25
CA ALA A 91 -11.57 11.80 25.55
C ALA A 91 -10.73 12.19 24.31
N VAL A 92 -10.96 11.53 23.18
CA VAL A 92 -10.18 11.74 21.94
C VAL A 92 -11.08 11.87 20.72
N ASP A 93 -10.55 12.49 19.67
CA ASP A 93 -11.29 12.69 18.41
C ASP A 93 -11.39 11.40 17.58
N LEU A 94 -10.39 10.51 17.72
CA LEU A 94 -10.24 9.32 16.90
C LEU A 94 -9.64 8.16 17.69
N VAL A 95 -10.16 6.96 17.45
CA VAL A 95 -9.49 5.70 17.80
C VAL A 95 -9.20 4.94 16.52
N VAL A 96 -7.95 4.51 16.33
CA VAL A 96 -7.56 3.67 15.20
C VAL A 96 -7.06 2.32 15.70
N CYS A 97 -7.66 1.25 15.21
CA CYS A 97 -7.30 -0.11 15.54
C CYS A 97 -6.67 -0.81 14.33
N ALA A 98 -5.42 -1.27 14.44
CA ALA A 98 -4.81 -2.11 13.42
C ALA A 98 -5.16 -3.57 13.70
N LEU A 99 -6.10 -4.10 12.95
CA LEU A 99 -6.63 -5.44 13.09
C LEU A 99 -6.45 -6.25 11.80
N PRO A 100 -6.22 -7.56 11.88
CA PRO A 100 -6.28 -8.42 10.71
C PRO A 100 -7.65 -8.34 10.03
N ARG A 101 -7.71 -8.40 8.70
CA ARG A 101 -8.97 -8.41 7.95
C ARG A 101 -9.91 -9.54 8.40
N ALA A 102 -9.35 -10.70 8.76
CA ALA A 102 -10.09 -11.85 9.27
C ALA A 102 -10.57 -11.70 10.73
N TRP A 103 -10.39 -10.51 11.35
CA TRP A 103 -10.83 -10.27 12.73
C TRP A 103 -12.34 -10.44 12.85
N PRO A 104 -12.84 -11.19 13.87
CA PRO A 104 -14.25 -11.43 14.03
C PRO A 104 -15.07 -10.13 14.09
N PRO A 105 -16.18 -10.01 13.36
CA PRO A 105 -17.00 -8.78 13.34
C PRO A 105 -17.51 -8.34 14.70
N VAL A 106 -17.76 -9.30 15.61
CA VAL A 106 -18.25 -9.04 16.98
C VAL A 106 -17.21 -8.28 17.82
N TRP A 107 -15.93 -8.38 17.49
CA TRP A 107 -14.85 -7.68 18.19
C TRP A 107 -14.34 -6.45 17.43
N ARG A 108 -14.92 -6.13 16.28
CA ARG A 108 -14.62 -4.90 15.58
C ARG A 108 -15.23 -3.72 16.35
N PRO A 109 -14.45 -2.69 16.61
CA PRO A 109 -14.98 -1.49 17.25
C PRO A 109 -16.11 -0.89 16.42
N ARG A 110 -17.12 -0.36 17.12
CA ARG A 110 -18.23 0.39 16.54
C ARG A 110 -18.26 1.78 17.14
N GLY A 111 -18.81 2.73 16.42
CA GLY A 111 -18.93 4.12 16.87
C GLY A 111 -19.80 4.93 15.94
N PRO A 112 -20.01 6.22 16.24
CA PRO A 112 -20.86 7.10 15.43
C PRO A 112 -20.46 7.16 13.96
N ALA A 113 -19.15 7.18 13.69
CA ALA A 113 -18.60 7.04 12.34
C ALA A 113 -17.44 6.02 12.41
N ALA A 114 -17.67 4.82 11.90
CA ALA A 114 -16.68 3.75 11.87
C ALA A 114 -16.53 3.21 10.45
N PHE A 115 -15.28 3.08 9.99
CA PHE A 115 -14.95 2.48 8.71
C PHE A 115 -13.62 1.75 8.80
N SER A 116 -13.41 0.79 7.91
CA SER A 116 -12.13 0.08 7.82
C SER A 116 -11.51 0.30 6.46
N CYS A 117 -10.20 0.46 6.44
CA CYS A 117 -9.41 0.49 5.21
C CYS A 117 -8.14 -0.35 5.36
N PRO A 118 -7.70 -1.05 4.30
CA PRO A 118 -6.44 -1.75 4.33
C PRO A 118 -5.30 -0.76 4.51
N VAL A 119 -4.22 -1.18 5.18
CA VAL A 119 -2.99 -0.37 5.25
C VAL A 119 -2.36 -0.27 3.87
N PHE A 120 -2.40 -1.38 3.12
CA PHE A 120 -1.83 -1.48 1.78
C PHE A 120 -2.84 -2.06 0.79
N VAL A 121 -2.79 -1.57 -0.43
CA VAL A 121 -3.48 -2.13 -1.60
C VAL A 121 -2.48 -2.71 -2.58
N ASN A 122 -2.88 -3.72 -3.33
CA ASN A 122 -2.14 -4.22 -4.48
C ASN A 122 -2.58 -3.49 -5.74
N LEU A 123 -1.67 -3.35 -6.70
CA LEU A 123 -1.98 -2.76 -7.99
C LEU A 123 -1.59 -3.70 -9.11
N THR A 124 -2.50 -3.85 -10.06
CA THR A 124 -2.31 -4.73 -11.22
C THR A 124 -2.63 -3.95 -12.49
N LEU A 125 -1.72 -3.99 -13.44
CA LEU A 125 -1.89 -3.42 -14.77
C LEU A 125 -2.21 -4.54 -15.75
N ASP A 126 -3.28 -4.40 -16.53
CA ASP A 126 -3.55 -5.23 -17.70
C ASP A 126 -2.58 -4.81 -18.81
N ILE A 127 -1.85 -5.78 -19.35
CA ILE A 127 -0.83 -5.58 -20.38
C ILE A 127 -1.13 -6.33 -21.68
N GLN A 128 -2.36 -6.69 -21.94
CA GLN A 128 -2.75 -7.38 -23.17
C GLN A 128 -2.63 -6.48 -24.42
N LEU A 129 -2.75 -5.17 -24.24
CA LEU A 129 -2.55 -4.21 -25.32
C LEU A 129 -1.05 -3.95 -25.56
N PRO A 130 -0.63 -3.70 -26.82
CA PRO A 130 0.74 -3.28 -27.12
C PRO A 130 1.17 -2.07 -26.28
N LEU A 131 2.46 -2.00 -25.95
CA LEU A 131 3.00 -0.95 -25.08
C LEU A 131 2.65 0.47 -25.57
N ASP A 132 2.73 0.74 -26.87
CA ASP A 132 2.37 2.04 -27.43
C ASP A 132 0.89 2.39 -27.17
N SER A 133 -0.01 1.41 -27.19
CA SER A 133 -1.41 1.60 -26.85
C SER A 133 -1.59 1.85 -25.35
N LEU A 134 -0.84 1.17 -24.51
CA LEU A 134 -0.84 1.41 -23.07
C LEU A 134 -0.33 2.82 -22.71
N LEU A 135 0.53 3.42 -23.53
CA LEU A 135 1.07 4.78 -23.32
C LEU A 135 0.21 5.88 -23.98
N ARG A 136 -0.90 5.54 -24.67
CA ARG A 136 -1.79 6.53 -25.30
C ARG A 136 -2.67 7.23 -24.26
N GLY A 137 -3.10 8.43 -24.63
CA GLY A 137 -4.02 9.26 -23.83
C GLY A 137 -3.32 10.45 -23.17
N ARG A 138 -4.13 11.48 -22.86
CA ARG A 138 -3.66 12.76 -22.30
C ARG A 138 -3.04 12.58 -20.92
N SER A 139 -3.66 11.77 -20.06
CA SER A 139 -3.19 11.47 -18.72
C SER A 139 -1.84 10.73 -18.69
N ARG A 140 -1.48 10.05 -19.77
CA ARG A 140 -0.23 9.26 -19.91
C ARG A 140 0.86 9.98 -20.73
N ARG A 141 0.65 11.25 -21.11
CA ARG A 141 1.63 12.03 -21.88
C ARG A 141 3.01 12.05 -21.21
N GLY A 142 3.05 12.20 -19.89
CA GLY A 142 4.33 12.18 -19.15
C GLY A 142 5.05 10.83 -19.22
N LEU A 143 4.32 9.71 -19.16
CA LEU A 143 4.89 8.36 -19.32
C LEU A 143 5.44 8.16 -20.74
N ARG A 144 4.67 8.54 -21.76
CA ARG A 144 5.11 8.47 -23.16
C ARG A 144 6.35 9.32 -23.42
N ASN A 145 6.40 10.54 -22.88
CA ASN A 145 7.58 11.38 -22.99
C ASN A 145 8.80 10.76 -22.30
N GLY A 146 8.62 10.19 -21.11
CA GLY A 146 9.66 9.46 -20.39
C GLY A 146 10.18 8.25 -21.20
N TYR A 147 9.29 7.46 -21.80
CA TYR A 147 9.64 6.32 -22.65
C TYR A 147 10.40 6.77 -23.90
N ASN A 148 9.91 7.79 -24.60
CA ASN A 148 10.59 8.33 -25.79
C ASN A 148 11.97 8.88 -25.44
N ARG A 149 12.13 9.49 -24.26
CA ARG A 149 13.41 9.96 -23.75
C ARG A 149 14.34 8.79 -23.44
N SER A 150 13.88 7.78 -22.74
CA SER A 150 14.62 6.54 -22.45
C SER A 150 15.18 5.89 -23.74
N ARG A 151 14.37 5.82 -24.79
CA ARG A 151 14.81 5.30 -26.09
C ARG A 151 15.89 6.19 -26.75
N ARG A 152 15.75 7.51 -26.71
CA ARG A 152 16.75 8.45 -27.27
C ARG A 152 18.06 8.43 -26.50
N GLU A 153 18.02 8.13 -25.19
CA GLU A 153 19.18 7.92 -24.32
C GLU A 153 19.86 6.56 -24.57
N GLY A 154 19.36 5.78 -25.54
CA GLY A 154 19.96 4.51 -25.94
C GLY A 154 19.75 3.37 -24.96
N TYR A 155 18.81 3.50 -24.01
CA TYR A 155 18.54 2.44 -23.04
C TYR A 155 18.06 1.16 -23.72
N ARG A 156 18.69 0.06 -23.34
CA ARG A 156 18.31 -1.31 -23.70
C ARG A 156 18.09 -2.10 -22.43
N TRP A 157 17.39 -3.21 -22.52
CA TRP A 157 17.19 -4.06 -21.37
C TRP A 157 17.62 -5.49 -21.66
N ARG A 158 18.07 -6.17 -20.63
CA ARG A 158 18.30 -7.61 -20.61
C ARG A 158 17.77 -8.23 -19.34
N VAL A 159 17.58 -9.54 -19.37
CA VAL A 159 17.19 -10.33 -18.20
C VAL A 159 18.35 -11.24 -17.83
N THR A 160 18.60 -11.36 -16.54
CA THR A 160 19.63 -12.24 -15.99
C THR A 160 19.11 -12.99 -14.77
N THR A 161 19.69 -14.14 -14.51
CA THR A 161 19.52 -14.93 -13.30
C THR A 161 20.86 -15.12 -12.57
N GLU A 162 21.90 -14.48 -13.04
CA GLU A 162 23.25 -14.61 -12.49
C GLU A 162 23.36 -13.94 -11.12
N GLU A 163 23.92 -14.64 -10.17
CA GLU A 163 24.10 -14.15 -8.80
C GLU A 163 24.99 -12.90 -8.74
N ARG A 164 26.04 -12.83 -9.58
CA ARG A 164 26.90 -11.67 -9.69
C ARG A 164 26.14 -10.39 -10.05
N ASP A 165 25.21 -10.48 -10.99
CA ASP A 165 24.36 -9.33 -11.39
C ASP A 165 23.41 -8.95 -10.24
N LEU A 166 22.90 -9.96 -9.53
CA LEU A 166 22.03 -9.76 -8.37
C LEU A 166 22.75 -9.04 -7.23
N GLU A 167 23.96 -9.46 -6.90
CA GLU A 167 24.80 -8.81 -5.87
C GLU A 167 25.11 -7.36 -6.23
N ARG A 168 25.53 -7.12 -7.48
CA ARG A 168 25.80 -5.78 -7.99
C ARG A 168 24.56 -4.89 -7.94
N PHE A 169 23.42 -5.41 -8.40
CA PHE A 169 22.15 -4.69 -8.33
C PHE A 169 21.79 -4.30 -6.88
N HIS A 170 21.86 -5.25 -5.97
CA HIS A 170 21.50 -5.02 -4.57
C HIS A 170 22.40 -3.97 -3.92
N ARG A 171 23.74 -4.09 -4.09
CA ARG A 171 24.73 -3.23 -3.46
C ARG A 171 24.81 -1.84 -4.09
N ASP A 172 24.80 -1.75 -5.41
CA ASP A 172 25.16 -0.53 -6.14
C ASP A 172 23.93 0.26 -6.59
N MET A 173 22.76 -0.38 -6.73
CA MET A 173 21.53 0.24 -7.24
C MET A 173 20.42 0.27 -6.20
N TYR A 174 20.00 -0.91 -5.67
CA TYR A 174 18.83 -1.01 -4.80
C TYR A 174 19.05 -0.34 -3.45
N LEU A 175 20.08 -0.76 -2.71
CA LEU A 175 20.33 -0.26 -1.36
C LEU A 175 20.55 1.25 -1.31
N PRO A 176 21.43 1.85 -2.16
CA PRO A 176 21.60 3.30 -2.19
C PRO A 176 20.34 4.05 -2.61
N HIS A 177 19.60 3.54 -3.61
CA HIS A 177 18.36 4.15 -4.10
C HIS A 177 17.29 4.21 -3.02
N VAL A 178 17.01 3.08 -2.36
CA VAL A 178 15.97 2.98 -1.34
C VAL A 178 16.32 3.81 -0.09
N THR A 179 17.58 3.78 0.32
CA THR A 179 18.06 4.55 1.49
C THR A 179 17.97 6.06 1.24
N ARG A 180 18.35 6.52 0.06
CA ARG A 180 18.27 7.94 -0.32
C ARG A 180 16.81 8.41 -0.37
N ARG A 181 15.92 7.57 -0.93
CA ARG A 181 14.51 7.93 -1.14
C ARG A 181 13.68 7.93 0.15
N HIS A 182 13.98 7.02 1.07
CA HIS A 182 13.16 6.79 2.27
C HIS A 182 13.88 7.11 3.59
N GLY A 183 15.19 7.40 3.53
CA GLY A 183 16.00 7.74 4.70
C GLY A 183 15.95 6.64 5.78
N PRO A 184 15.89 7.03 7.07
CA PRO A 184 15.85 6.08 8.19
C PRO A 184 14.60 5.18 8.21
N ARG A 185 13.57 5.53 7.44
CA ARG A 185 12.33 4.76 7.31
C ARG A 185 12.37 3.73 6.17
N ALA A 186 13.50 3.60 5.49
CA ALA A 186 13.67 2.63 4.42
C ALA A 186 13.45 1.20 4.92
N ILE A 187 12.47 0.50 4.36
CA ILE A 187 12.30 -0.94 4.57
C ILE A 187 13.22 -1.63 3.56
N VAL A 188 14.40 -1.97 4.02
CA VAL A 188 15.41 -2.60 3.19
C VAL A 188 15.26 -4.12 3.24
N THR A 189 15.20 -4.75 2.07
CA THR A 189 15.34 -6.21 1.94
C THR A 189 16.82 -6.55 2.05
N THR A 190 17.19 -7.36 3.04
CA THR A 190 18.59 -7.81 3.18
C THR A 190 19.01 -8.69 2.00
N MET A 191 20.30 -8.75 1.70
CA MET A 191 20.80 -9.62 0.61
C MET A 191 20.41 -11.08 0.83
N GLU A 192 20.44 -11.56 2.08
CA GLU A 192 20.04 -12.93 2.42
C GLU A 192 18.54 -13.18 2.15
N ASP A 193 17.65 -12.25 2.57
CA ASP A 193 16.22 -12.36 2.29
C ASP A 193 15.93 -12.23 0.80
N TYR A 194 16.72 -11.42 0.10
CA TYR A 194 16.63 -11.23 -1.34
C TYR A 194 16.99 -12.54 -2.08
N ARG A 195 18.15 -13.16 -1.78
CA ARG A 195 18.56 -14.47 -2.33
C ARG A 195 17.53 -15.55 -2.03
N ARG A 196 17.07 -15.65 -0.78
CA ARG A 196 16.08 -16.64 -0.38
C ARG A 196 14.78 -16.51 -1.16
N ASN A 197 14.28 -15.31 -1.32
CA ASN A 197 13.04 -15.03 -2.08
C ASN A 197 13.24 -15.27 -3.58
N TRP A 198 14.40 -14.91 -4.09
CA TRP A 198 14.79 -15.10 -5.49
C TRP A 198 14.85 -16.57 -5.86
N THR A 199 15.69 -17.35 -5.19
CA THR A 199 15.87 -18.77 -5.47
C THR A 199 14.58 -19.57 -5.27
N ALA A 200 13.86 -19.31 -4.17
CA ALA A 200 12.63 -20.04 -3.85
C ALA A 200 11.46 -19.76 -4.80
N ARG A 201 11.51 -18.70 -5.61
CA ARG A 201 10.38 -18.25 -6.44
C ARG A 201 10.71 -18.09 -7.93
N GLY A 202 11.86 -18.55 -8.37
CA GLY A 202 12.27 -18.42 -9.77
C GLY A 202 12.33 -16.98 -10.26
N GLY A 203 12.94 -16.09 -9.44
CA GLY A 203 13.11 -14.68 -9.76
C GLY A 203 14.08 -14.45 -10.93
N SER A 204 13.90 -13.35 -11.64
CA SER A 204 14.81 -12.85 -12.67
C SER A 204 15.06 -11.35 -12.44
N LEU A 205 16.25 -10.89 -12.76
CA LEU A 205 16.60 -9.47 -12.71
C LEU A 205 16.54 -8.89 -14.12
N LEU A 206 15.72 -7.88 -14.29
CA LEU A 206 15.66 -7.05 -15.47
C LEU A 206 16.61 -5.86 -15.24
N LEU A 207 17.65 -5.77 -16.05
CA LEU A 207 18.62 -4.69 -16.05
C LEU A 207 18.35 -3.75 -17.21
N LEU A 208 18.34 -2.47 -16.93
CA LEU A 208 18.36 -1.41 -17.95
C LEU A 208 19.81 -0.97 -18.14
N GLU A 209 20.26 -1.01 -19.38
CA GLU A 209 21.65 -0.71 -19.75
C GLU A 209 21.73 0.52 -20.65
N GLN A 210 22.80 1.28 -20.47
CA GLN A 210 23.20 2.39 -21.33
C GLN A 210 24.69 2.20 -21.65
N ASP A 211 25.03 2.24 -22.93
CA ASP A 211 26.40 2.03 -23.42
C ASP A 211 27.08 0.75 -22.88
N GLY A 212 26.29 -0.35 -22.75
CA GLY A 212 26.75 -1.63 -22.25
C GLY A 212 26.87 -1.73 -20.73
N HIS A 213 26.51 -0.69 -19.98
CA HIS A 213 26.57 -0.65 -18.52
C HIS A 213 25.18 -0.65 -17.92
N ALA A 214 24.95 -1.54 -16.94
CA ALA A 214 23.71 -1.53 -16.19
C ALA A 214 23.59 -0.27 -15.34
N VAL A 215 22.53 0.52 -15.57
CA VAL A 215 22.25 1.80 -14.90
C VAL A 215 21.07 1.72 -13.94
N ALA A 216 20.21 0.72 -14.10
CA ALA A 216 19.09 0.45 -13.22
C ALA A 216 18.70 -1.02 -13.29
N GLY A 217 17.95 -1.48 -12.29
CA GLY A 217 17.46 -2.85 -12.26
C GLY A 217 16.11 -2.95 -11.57
N LEU A 218 15.40 -4.01 -11.90
CA LEU A 218 14.09 -4.35 -11.35
C LEU A 218 13.99 -5.85 -11.17
N SER A 219 13.76 -6.33 -9.97
CA SER A 219 13.48 -7.73 -9.76
C SER A 219 12.09 -8.08 -10.27
N VAL A 220 11.99 -9.21 -10.97
CA VAL A 220 10.73 -9.70 -11.53
C VAL A 220 10.58 -11.19 -11.26
N ARG A 221 9.35 -11.66 -11.13
CA ARG A 221 9.04 -13.09 -11.07
C ARG A 221 7.73 -13.37 -11.79
N ILE A 222 7.57 -14.61 -12.24
CA ILE A 222 6.35 -15.04 -12.93
C ILE A 222 5.48 -15.82 -11.94
N GLU A 223 4.23 -15.41 -11.79
CA GLU A 223 3.21 -16.09 -10.98
C GLU A 223 1.95 -16.32 -11.83
N GLY A 224 1.76 -17.53 -12.32
CA GLY A 224 0.68 -17.85 -13.27
C GLY A 224 0.78 -17.01 -14.54
N SER A 225 -0.26 -16.25 -14.87
CA SER A 225 -0.31 -15.34 -16.02
C SER A 225 0.19 -13.92 -15.72
N ALA A 226 0.85 -13.71 -14.58
CA ALA A 226 1.29 -12.39 -14.16
C ALA A 226 2.81 -12.29 -14.00
N CYS A 227 3.38 -11.16 -14.42
CA CYS A 227 4.70 -10.72 -14.03
C CYS A 227 4.57 -9.87 -12.74
N VAL A 228 5.24 -10.27 -11.69
CA VAL A 228 5.24 -9.57 -10.40
C VAL A 228 6.52 -8.77 -10.27
N LEU A 229 6.39 -7.45 -10.13
CA LEU A 229 7.51 -6.55 -9.87
C LEU A 229 7.92 -6.60 -8.40
N GLY A 230 9.20 -6.65 -8.16
CA GLY A 230 9.80 -6.59 -6.84
C GLY A 230 10.56 -5.29 -6.60
N GLU A 231 11.80 -5.42 -6.13
CA GLU A 231 12.68 -4.33 -5.79
C GLU A 231 13.19 -3.60 -7.04
N GLU A 232 13.17 -2.27 -6.98
CA GLU A 232 13.68 -1.36 -8.01
C GLU A 232 14.92 -0.64 -7.47
N GLY A 233 15.94 -0.49 -8.30
CA GLY A 233 17.16 0.24 -7.96
C GLY A 233 17.72 1.02 -9.16
N ILE A 234 18.27 2.19 -8.90
CA ILE A 234 18.86 3.08 -9.89
C ILE A 234 20.23 3.52 -9.39
N LEU A 235 21.24 3.54 -10.26
CA LEU A 235 22.55 4.07 -9.93
C LEU A 235 22.48 5.53 -9.51
N GLY A 236 23.22 5.89 -8.46
CA GLY A 236 23.25 7.26 -7.95
C GLY A 236 23.74 8.31 -8.94
N THR A 237 24.61 7.93 -9.85
CA THR A 237 25.10 8.80 -10.95
C THR A 237 23.97 9.18 -11.91
N VAL A 238 23.07 8.27 -12.23
CA VAL A 238 21.90 8.50 -13.09
C VAL A 238 20.89 9.41 -12.42
N GLU A 239 20.69 9.22 -11.11
CA GLU A 239 19.81 10.10 -10.32
C GLU A 239 20.36 11.51 -10.21
N ALA A 240 21.67 11.66 -9.94
CA ALA A 240 22.34 12.94 -9.86
C ALA A 240 22.32 13.72 -11.20
N ALA A 241 22.33 13.01 -12.33
CA ALA A 241 22.20 13.60 -13.66
C ALA A 241 20.76 14.00 -14.05
N GLY A 242 19.77 13.79 -13.17
CA GLY A 242 18.37 14.12 -13.43
C GLY A 242 17.63 13.16 -14.39
N TYR A 243 18.20 11.99 -14.66
CA TYR A 243 17.61 10.99 -15.57
C TYR A 243 16.68 9.98 -14.85
N SER A 244 16.48 10.12 -13.56
CA SER A 244 15.72 9.13 -12.76
C SER A 244 14.30 8.88 -13.29
N GLN A 245 13.63 9.90 -13.83
CA GLN A 245 12.26 9.74 -14.34
C GLN A 245 12.22 8.92 -15.64
N SER A 246 13.10 9.20 -16.62
CA SER A 246 13.17 8.43 -17.88
C SER A 246 13.60 7.00 -17.60
N THR A 247 14.55 6.80 -16.68
CA THR A 247 15.02 5.48 -16.25
C THR A 247 13.92 4.65 -15.58
N GLN A 248 13.15 5.24 -14.66
CA GLN A 248 12.01 4.54 -14.02
C GLN A 248 10.92 4.15 -15.02
N VAL A 249 10.62 5.04 -15.97
CA VAL A 249 9.66 4.74 -17.03
C VAL A 249 10.24 3.65 -17.95
N GLY A 250 11.51 3.75 -18.33
CA GLY A 250 12.22 2.75 -19.14
C GLY A 250 12.17 1.36 -18.50
N LEU A 251 12.48 1.24 -17.20
CA LEU A 251 12.38 -0.02 -16.47
C LEU A 251 10.97 -0.63 -16.49
N LYS A 252 9.95 0.19 -16.30
CA LYS A 252 8.56 -0.32 -16.33
C LYS A 252 8.11 -0.72 -17.73
N CYS A 253 8.52 0.03 -18.75
CA CYS A 253 8.29 -0.36 -20.15
C CYS A 253 9.01 -1.67 -20.48
N ALA A 254 10.27 -1.82 -20.08
CA ALA A 254 11.03 -3.06 -20.24
C ALA A 254 10.35 -4.24 -19.52
N ALA A 255 9.78 -4.03 -18.32
CA ALA A 255 9.04 -5.07 -17.61
C ALA A 255 7.73 -5.46 -18.33
N ILE A 256 7.05 -4.50 -18.98
CA ILE A 256 5.86 -4.77 -19.80
C ILE A 256 6.28 -5.57 -21.05
N GLU A 257 7.31 -5.13 -21.78
CA GLU A 257 7.83 -5.84 -22.98
C GLU A 257 8.29 -7.25 -22.63
N PHE A 258 9.02 -7.44 -21.54
CA PHE A 258 9.42 -8.75 -21.02
C PHE A 258 8.20 -9.63 -20.73
N ALA A 259 7.21 -9.11 -20.02
CA ALA A 259 6.01 -9.85 -19.68
C ALA A 259 5.21 -10.24 -20.93
N GLN A 260 5.04 -9.32 -21.88
CA GLN A 260 4.38 -9.56 -23.17
C GLN A 260 5.12 -10.61 -24.01
N SER A 261 6.46 -10.58 -24.06
CA SER A 261 7.27 -11.57 -24.77
C SER A 261 7.13 -13.00 -24.21
N ARG A 262 6.67 -13.13 -22.96
CA ARG A 262 6.36 -14.40 -22.28
C ARG A 262 4.88 -14.77 -22.32
N GLY A 263 4.05 -14.03 -23.06
CA GLY A 263 2.61 -14.26 -23.15
C GLY A 263 1.84 -13.96 -21.85
N LEU A 264 2.42 -13.17 -20.94
CA LEU A 264 1.75 -12.80 -19.70
C LEU A 264 0.75 -11.66 -19.96
N THR A 265 -0.36 -11.69 -19.23
CA THR A 265 -1.47 -10.74 -19.43
C THR A 265 -1.53 -9.63 -18.39
N ARG A 266 -0.81 -9.78 -17.28
CA ARG A 266 -0.87 -8.87 -16.14
C ARG A 266 0.51 -8.52 -15.59
N LEU A 267 0.65 -7.28 -15.15
CA LEU A 267 1.80 -6.80 -14.42
C LEU A 267 1.36 -6.43 -12.99
N VAL A 268 1.83 -7.16 -11.98
CA VAL A 268 1.56 -6.84 -10.57
C VAL A 268 2.62 -5.85 -10.10
N MET A 269 2.21 -4.61 -9.87
CA MET A 269 3.11 -3.49 -9.54
C MET A 269 3.44 -3.38 -8.03
N GLY A 270 3.11 -4.42 -7.26
CA GLY A 270 3.35 -4.46 -5.83
C GLY A 270 2.41 -3.57 -5.01
N ARG A 271 2.69 -3.48 -3.71
CA ARG A 271 1.86 -2.77 -2.74
C ARG A 271 2.11 -1.26 -2.74
N SER A 272 1.08 -0.49 -2.34
CA SER A 272 1.16 0.93 -1.99
C SER A 272 0.29 1.19 -0.78
N LEU A 273 0.54 2.27 -0.06
CA LEU A 273 -0.38 2.72 0.99
C LEU A 273 -1.77 2.97 0.37
N ALA A 274 -2.81 2.60 1.11
CA ALA A 274 -4.19 2.69 0.63
C ALA A 274 -4.74 4.13 0.75
N ARG A 275 -4.08 5.10 0.16
CA ARG A 275 -4.49 6.51 0.14
C ARG A 275 -4.11 7.19 -1.18
N LEU A 276 -5.02 7.98 -1.74
CA LEU A 276 -4.80 8.68 -3.01
C LEU A 276 -3.69 9.73 -2.93
N ALA A 277 -3.46 10.32 -1.75
CA ALA A 277 -2.34 11.23 -1.51
C ALA A 277 -0.96 10.54 -1.49
N ASP A 278 -0.89 9.20 -1.52
CA ASP A 278 0.39 8.49 -1.61
C ASP A 278 1.00 8.62 -3.00
N PRO A 279 2.21 9.18 -3.15
CA PRO A 279 2.82 9.41 -4.46
C PRO A 279 3.14 8.12 -5.20
N VAL A 280 3.37 7.00 -4.48
CA VAL A 280 3.65 5.68 -5.09
C VAL A 280 2.36 5.13 -5.69
N LEU A 281 1.24 5.24 -4.95
CA LEU A 281 -0.09 4.86 -5.46
C LEU A 281 -0.45 5.71 -6.68
N ALA A 282 -0.33 7.04 -6.56
CA ALA A 282 -0.64 7.96 -7.64
C ALA A 282 0.18 7.68 -8.91
N ASN A 283 1.46 7.34 -8.75
CA ASN A 283 2.32 6.94 -9.88
C ASN A 283 1.80 5.67 -10.57
N LYS A 284 1.41 4.65 -9.81
CA LYS A 284 0.89 3.39 -10.36
C LYS A 284 -0.47 3.56 -11.04
N LEU A 285 -1.35 4.39 -10.47
CA LEU A 285 -2.64 4.74 -11.09
C LEU A 285 -2.44 5.47 -12.43
N ARG A 286 -1.42 6.32 -12.57
CA ARG A 286 -1.08 6.96 -13.87
C ARG A 286 -0.74 5.94 -14.96
N TRP A 287 -0.19 4.78 -14.61
CA TRP A 287 0.01 3.68 -15.57
C TRP A 287 -1.31 3.01 -15.97
N GLY A 288 -2.41 3.30 -15.28
CA GLY A 288 -3.70 2.66 -15.48
C GLY A 288 -3.83 1.36 -14.69
N ALA A 289 -3.01 1.17 -13.66
CA ALA A 289 -3.13 0.02 -12.81
C ALA A 289 -4.44 0.06 -12.00
N ALA A 290 -5.13 -1.07 -11.93
CA ALA A 290 -6.31 -1.24 -11.12
C ALA A 290 -5.91 -1.54 -9.67
N VAL A 291 -6.65 -0.96 -8.72
CA VAL A 291 -6.51 -1.25 -7.30
C VAL A 291 -7.22 -2.57 -7.00
N CYS A 292 -6.48 -3.51 -6.41
CA CYS A 292 -6.98 -4.82 -6.05
C CYS A 292 -6.90 -5.03 -4.53
N PRO A 293 -7.85 -5.76 -3.93
CA PRO A 293 -7.73 -6.15 -2.53
C PRO A 293 -6.47 -7.00 -2.33
N SER A 294 -5.80 -6.82 -1.20
CA SER A 294 -4.74 -7.75 -0.85
C SER A 294 -5.37 -9.12 -0.56
N GLY A 295 -5.06 -10.13 -1.38
CA GLY A 295 -5.69 -11.46 -1.29
C GLY A 295 -5.42 -12.25 0.00
N ARG A 296 -4.75 -11.67 0.99
CA ARG A 296 -4.43 -12.33 2.25
C ARG A 296 -5.31 -11.81 3.38
N SER A 297 -6.15 -12.67 3.92
CA SER A 297 -7.04 -12.38 5.06
C SER A 297 -6.33 -11.88 6.34
N LEU A 298 -5.02 -12.09 6.43
CA LEU A 298 -4.17 -11.68 7.55
C LEU A 298 -3.47 -10.33 7.34
N HIS A 299 -3.72 -9.63 6.23
CA HIS A 299 -3.21 -8.27 6.08
C HIS A 299 -3.90 -7.34 7.07
N PRO A 300 -3.14 -6.44 7.71
CA PRO A 300 -3.72 -5.50 8.65
C PRO A 300 -4.63 -4.51 7.94
N GLU A 301 -5.75 -4.23 8.59
CA GLU A 301 -6.66 -3.14 8.26
C GLU A 301 -6.64 -2.13 9.40
N TRP A 302 -6.71 -0.88 9.08
CA TRP A 302 -7.02 0.19 10.02
C TRP A 302 -8.53 0.31 10.14
N THR A 303 -9.06 0.10 11.34
CA THR A 303 -10.44 0.47 11.67
C THR A 303 -10.40 1.82 12.37
N PHE A 304 -10.94 2.83 11.73
CA PHE A 304 -11.10 4.18 12.24
C PHE A 304 -12.45 4.27 12.94
N VAL A 305 -12.47 4.81 14.15
CA VAL A 305 -13.69 5.09 14.92
C VAL A 305 -13.61 6.53 15.39
N MET A 306 -14.46 7.39 14.87
CA MET A 306 -14.49 8.82 15.17
C MET A 306 -15.62 9.15 16.12
N SER A 307 -15.37 10.09 17.04
CA SER A 307 -16.39 10.63 17.94
C SER A 307 -17.37 11.54 17.19
N ARG A 308 -16.91 12.24 16.15
CA ARG A 308 -17.71 13.16 15.33
C ARG A 308 -17.14 13.27 13.90
N VAL A 309 -17.99 13.67 12.97
CA VAL A 309 -17.67 14.02 11.58
C VAL A 309 -17.89 15.53 11.37
N GLY A 310 -17.29 16.12 10.36
CA GLY A 310 -17.39 17.57 10.10
C GLY A 310 -16.41 18.39 10.97
N CYS A 311 -15.35 17.76 11.46
CA CYS A 311 -14.28 18.40 12.22
C CYS A 311 -12.98 18.49 11.39
N PRO A 312 -11.96 19.28 11.80
CA PRO A 312 -10.70 19.39 11.07
C PRO A 312 -10.01 18.07 10.78
N LEU A 313 -10.17 17.07 11.66
CA LEU A 313 -9.64 15.73 11.45
C LEU A 313 -10.33 15.01 10.28
N SER A 314 -11.67 15.10 10.16
CA SER A 314 -12.38 14.49 9.02
C SER A 314 -12.00 15.16 7.70
N GLU A 315 -11.81 16.46 7.68
CA GLU A 315 -11.30 17.18 6.50
C GLU A 315 -9.87 16.73 6.14
N HIS A 316 -9.01 16.56 7.14
CA HIS A 316 -7.67 16.03 6.93
C HIS A 316 -7.70 14.63 6.31
N LEU A 317 -8.49 13.71 6.86
CA LEU A 317 -8.64 12.35 6.34
C LEU A 317 -9.24 12.33 4.93
N ASN A 318 -10.21 13.21 4.64
CA ASN A 318 -10.76 13.38 3.29
C ASN A 318 -9.68 13.82 2.29
N ARG A 319 -8.78 14.75 2.65
CA ARG A 319 -7.64 15.14 1.80
C ARG A 319 -6.66 14.00 1.55
N GLN A 320 -6.57 13.01 2.45
CA GLN A 320 -5.75 11.82 2.20
C GLN A 320 -6.36 10.89 1.17
N GLY A 321 -7.69 10.90 1.01
CA GLY A 321 -8.40 10.02 0.08
C GLY A 321 -8.15 8.54 0.41
N LEU A 322 -8.51 8.12 1.63
CA LEU A 322 -8.32 6.74 2.09
C LEU A 322 -9.13 5.78 1.21
N LEU A 323 -8.53 4.63 0.91
CA LEU A 323 -9.16 3.58 0.10
C LEU A 323 -9.70 2.45 0.98
N THR A 324 -10.88 1.98 0.64
CA THR A 324 -11.48 0.77 1.21
C THR A 324 -12.03 -0.12 0.10
N PHE A 325 -12.60 -1.26 0.47
CA PHE A 325 -13.27 -2.17 -0.45
C PHE A 325 -14.69 -2.46 0.02
N PHE A 326 -15.62 -2.34 -0.91
CA PHE A 326 -17.00 -2.78 -0.72
C PHE A 326 -17.36 -3.71 -1.88
N ASP A 327 -17.85 -4.92 -1.56
CA ASP A 327 -18.09 -5.99 -2.53
C ASP A 327 -16.86 -6.26 -3.43
N ASN A 328 -15.67 -6.30 -2.83
CA ASN A 328 -14.39 -6.46 -3.49
C ASN A 328 -14.03 -5.36 -4.53
N GLN A 329 -14.83 -4.28 -4.60
CA GLN A 329 -14.54 -3.13 -5.44
C GLN A 329 -13.92 -2.01 -4.61
N PRO A 330 -12.86 -1.34 -5.11
CA PRO A 330 -12.25 -0.23 -4.40
C PRO A 330 -13.20 0.98 -4.33
N CYS A 331 -13.18 1.64 -3.18
CA CYS A 331 -13.92 2.87 -2.93
C CYS A 331 -12.99 3.88 -2.24
N VAL A 332 -13.16 5.16 -2.52
CA VAL A 332 -12.57 6.24 -1.71
C VAL A 332 -13.49 6.52 -0.55
N VAL A 333 -12.94 6.64 0.66
CA VAL A 333 -13.73 6.98 1.87
C VAL A 333 -13.92 8.49 1.95
N ALA A 334 -15.16 8.93 2.13
CA ALA A 334 -15.53 10.29 2.45
C ALA A 334 -16.20 10.34 3.84
N LEU A 335 -15.76 11.27 4.68
CA LEU A 335 -16.32 11.51 6.00
C LEU A 335 -17.26 12.70 5.92
N GLY A 336 -18.57 12.43 5.92
CA GLY A 336 -19.60 13.40 5.58
C GLY A 336 -19.73 13.66 4.07
N SER A 337 -20.32 14.77 3.70
CA SER A 337 -20.47 15.14 2.28
C SER A 337 -19.11 15.35 1.62
N PRO A 338 -18.78 14.61 0.54
CA PRO A 338 -17.49 14.72 -0.11
C PRO A 338 -17.35 16.07 -0.84
N ALA A 339 -16.27 16.77 -0.57
CA ALA A 339 -15.87 17.94 -1.32
C ALA A 339 -15.59 17.59 -2.79
N GLU A 340 -15.74 18.57 -3.69
CA GLU A 340 -15.53 18.41 -5.13
C GLU A 340 -14.11 17.87 -5.46
N GLU A 341 -13.11 18.29 -4.72
CA GLU A 341 -11.73 17.82 -4.86
C GLU A 341 -11.59 16.31 -4.61
N LEU A 342 -12.27 15.79 -3.55
CA LEU A 342 -12.30 14.37 -3.27
C LEU A 342 -13.06 13.59 -4.33
N ARG A 343 -14.16 14.15 -4.86
CA ARG A 343 -14.92 13.56 -5.96
C ARG A 343 -14.06 13.43 -7.22
N ARG A 344 -13.33 14.47 -7.61
CA ARG A 344 -12.37 14.42 -8.74
C ARG A 344 -11.26 13.41 -8.51
N ALA A 345 -10.66 13.39 -7.32
CA ALA A 345 -9.63 12.41 -6.99
C ALA A 345 -10.17 10.97 -7.06
N ALA A 346 -11.44 10.77 -6.71
CA ALA A 346 -12.08 9.46 -6.75
C ALA A 346 -12.56 9.03 -8.16
N GLU A 347 -12.52 9.89 -9.17
CA GLU A 347 -12.91 9.53 -10.54
C GLU A 347 -12.13 8.34 -11.11
N THR A 348 -10.84 8.24 -10.75
CA THR A 348 -9.98 7.11 -11.16
C THR A 348 -10.42 5.79 -10.53
N ILE A 349 -11.03 5.83 -9.35
CA ILE A 349 -11.54 4.67 -8.61
C ILE A 349 -12.99 4.37 -9.01
N GLY A 350 -13.77 5.42 -9.34
CA GLY A 350 -15.15 5.31 -9.79
C GLY A 350 -16.19 5.19 -8.68
N ARG A 351 -15.81 5.13 -7.39
CA ARG A 351 -16.75 4.92 -6.26
C ARG A 351 -16.29 5.67 -5.02
N ILE A 352 -17.25 6.22 -4.28
CA ILE A 352 -17.04 6.80 -2.94
C ILE A 352 -17.91 6.05 -1.92
N LEU A 353 -17.32 5.70 -0.78
CA LEU A 353 -18.00 5.24 0.43
C LEU A 353 -18.17 6.46 1.35
N ILE A 354 -19.40 6.87 1.57
CA ILE A 354 -19.72 7.99 2.48
C ILE A 354 -20.01 7.41 3.86
N ALA A 355 -19.19 7.81 4.83
CA ALA A 355 -19.35 7.45 6.23
C ALA A 355 -19.96 8.65 6.98
N GLU A 356 -21.20 8.50 7.46
CA GLU A 356 -21.94 9.50 8.21
C GLU A 356 -22.28 9.00 9.62
N PRO A 357 -22.27 9.89 10.63
CA PRO A 357 -22.63 9.51 11.99
C PRO A 357 -24.06 9.02 12.10
N GLY A 358 -24.26 7.87 12.75
CA GLY A 358 -25.60 7.33 13.00
C GLY A 358 -26.30 6.70 11.80
N HIS A 359 -25.69 6.73 10.61
CA HIS A 359 -26.22 6.14 9.40
C HIS A 359 -25.38 4.94 8.92
N GLN A 360 -26.00 4.06 8.13
CA GLN A 360 -25.25 3.06 7.40
C GLN A 360 -24.42 3.75 6.32
N ASN A 361 -23.17 3.29 6.16
CA ASN A 361 -22.28 3.79 5.11
C ASN A 361 -22.97 3.68 3.73
N ARG A 362 -23.00 4.78 2.99
CA ARG A 362 -23.61 4.86 1.67
C ARG A 362 -22.54 4.83 0.59
N ILE A 363 -22.83 4.16 -0.52
CA ILE A 363 -21.94 4.12 -1.69
C ILE A 363 -22.52 4.93 -2.82
N GLU A 364 -21.70 5.82 -3.35
CA GLU A 364 -21.98 6.57 -4.57
C GLU A 364 -21.04 6.12 -5.70
N SER A 365 -21.61 5.86 -6.87
CA SER A 365 -20.82 5.65 -8.09
C SER A 365 -20.50 7.01 -8.70
N ILE A 366 -19.22 7.25 -8.99
CA ILE A 366 -18.75 8.46 -9.65
C ILE A 366 -18.53 8.13 -11.12
N ARG A 367 -19.23 8.86 -11.99
CA ARG A 367 -18.97 8.78 -13.42
C ARG A 367 -17.77 9.69 -13.73
N PRO A 368 -16.75 9.19 -14.45
CA PRO A 368 -15.68 10.06 -14.91
C PRO A 368 -16.25 11.18 -15.74
N THR A 369 -15.84 12.40 -15.47
CA THR A 369 -16.23 13.56 -16.28
C THR A 369 -15.77 13.33 -17.72
N ARG A 370 -16.61 13.67 -18.71
CA ARG A 370 -16.33 13.42 -20.14
C ARG A 370 -15.00 13.98 -20.64
N ASP A 371 -14.41 14.94 -19.91
CA ASP A 371 -13.12 15.56 -20.24
C ASP A 371 -11.89 14.70 -19.91
N SER A 372 -12.01 13.70 -19.07
CA SER A 372 -10.87 12.82 -18.70
C SER A 372 -10.58 11.72 -19.74
N ARG A 373 -11.48 11.54 -20.74
CA ARG A 373 -11.34 10.48 -21.78
C ARG A 373 -10.89 11.01 -23.15
N ARG A 374 -10.65 12.31 -23.33
CA ARG A 374 -10.15 12.89 -24.59
C ARG A 374 -8.66 13.19 -24.59
#